data_54c7d5827b4b97d3ab536d966b4867b6
#
_entry.id   54c7d5827b4b97d3ab536d966b4867b6
#
_cell.length_a   1.000
_cell.length_b   1.000
_cell.length_c   1.000
_cell.angle_alpha   90.00
_cell.angle_beta   90.00
_cell.angle_gamma   90.00
#
_symmetry.space_group_name_H-M   'P 1'
#
loop_
_entity.id
_entity.type
_entity.pdbx_description
1 polymer ?
#
loop_
_entity_poly.entity_id
_entity_poly.type
_entity_poly.pdbx_seq_one_letter_code
_entity_poly.pdbx_strand_id
1 'polypeptide(L)'
;MKEGIEVCYLLNMLREDGKMSRSHGLTKEIILSQAEAMGIPILQKGASWGSYEEAFKEAVSELKAQGINAGVFGDIDVEEHRAWVERVCGELEVKPFLPLWLCDRESLMKEFINAGFKAIVCAVNANYLGPEWLGREVNFEFLEELKKLGTVDLCGEKGEYHTFVYDGPFFKHPVKFTLGKVYSKNNKFFIEVWRG
;
A
#
# COMPACT_ATOMS: atom_id res chain seq x y z
N MET A 1 -3.34 11.56 14.48
CA MET A 1 -2.24 11.81 13.51
C MET A 1 -1.34 12.89 14.09
N LYS A 2 -0.03 12.69 14.06
CA LYS A 2 0.96 13.57 14.74
C LYS A 2 1.06 15.01 14.17
N GLU A 3 0.46 15.28 13.01
CA GLU A 3 0.66 16.57 12.30
C GLU A 3 -0.63 17.36 12.00
N GLY A 4 -1.74 17.02 12.62
CA GLY A 4 -3.01 17.72 12.38
C GLY A 4 -3.59 17.54 10.97
N ILE A 5 -3.17 16.49 10.24
CA ILE A 5 -3.66 16.15 8.90
C ILE A 5 -4.95 15.33 9.04
N GLU A 6 -6.02 15.75 8.40
CA GLU A 6 -7.25 14.99 8.24
C GLU A 6 -7.21 14.19 6.93
N VAL A 7 -7.39 12.88 7.00
CA VAL A 7 -7.49 12.02 5.80
C VAL A 7 -8.93 11.98 5.34
N CYS A 8 -9.23 12.71 4.25
CA CYS A 8 -10.57 12.83 3.70
C CYS A 8 -10.85 11.82 2.57
N TYR A 9 -9.81 11.40 1.84
CA TYR A 9 -9.91 10.46 0.72
C TYR A 9 -8.72 9.51 0.69
N LEU A 10 -8.96 8.31 0.15
CA LEU A 10 -7.94 7.39 -0.30
C LEU A 10 -7.87 7.43 -1.83
N LEU A 11 -6.67 7.34 -2.39
CA LEU A 11 -6.47 7.17 -3.83
C LEU A 11 -5.79 5.83 -4.10
N ASN A 12 -6.39 5.01 -4.95
CA ASN A 12 -5.82 3.72 -5.35
C ASN A 12 -5.71 3.62 -6.87
N MET A 13 -4.49 3.42 -7.35
CA MET A 13 -4.22 3.22 -8.76
C MET A 13 -4.37 1.73 -9.11
N LEU A 14 -5.31 1.43 -9.99
CA LEU A 14 -5.59 0.10 -10.49
C LEU A 14 -4.79 -0.18 -11.79
N ARG A 15 -4.74 -1.45 -12.18
CA ARG A 15 -4.33 -1.83 -13.53
C ARG A 15 -5.28 -1.25 -14.56
N GLU A 16 -4.87 -1.22 -15.82
CA GLU A 16 -5.62 -0.66 -16.93
C GLU A 16 -7.05 -1.24 -17.07
N ASP A 17 -7.21 -2.52 -16.75
CA ASP A 17 -8.51 -3.21 -16.75
C ASP A 17 -9.45 -2.78 -15.62
N GLY A 18 -8.98 -1.94 -14.68
CA GLY A 18 -9.74 -1.45 -13.54
C GLY A 18 -10.13 -2.50 -12.50
N LYS A 19 -9.58 -3.72 -12.57
CA LYS A 19 -10.01 -4.85 -11.73
C LYS A 19 -9.12 -5.08 -10.52
N MET A 20 -7.85 -4.80 -10.64
CA MET A 20 -6.86 -5.15 -9.61
C MET A 20 -5.94 -3.98 -9.30
N SER A 21 -5.53 -3.86 -8.05
CA SER A 21 -4.43 -3.00 -7.63
C SER A 21 -3.16 -3.35 -8.40
N ARG A 22 -2.37 -2.34 -8.72
CA ARG A 22 -1.23 -2.47 -9.63
C ARG A 22 -0.18 -3.46 -9.14
N SER A 23 0.23 -3.39 -7.89
CA SER A 23 1.38 -4.13 -7.37
C SER A 23 1.01 -5.29 -6.44
N HIS A 24 -0.07 -5.17 -5.68
CA HIS A 24 -0.43 -6.08 -4.59
C HIS A 24 -1.19 -7.33 -5.06
N GLY A 25 -1.71 -7.35 -6.30
CA GLY A 25 -2.56 -8.45 -6.76
C GLY A 25 -3.92 -8.52 -6.07
N LEU A 26 -4.33 -7.45 -5.38
CA LEU A 26 -5.62 -7.35 -4.70
C LEU A 26 -6.70 -6.84 -5.66
N THR A 27 -7.91 -7.36 -5.57
CA THR A 27 -9.04 -6.87 -6.35
C THR A 27 -9.47 -5.49 -5.87
N LYS A 28 -10.11 -4.71 -6.75
CA LYS A 28 -10.63 -3.39 -6.38
C LYS A 28 -11.66 -3.48 -5.25
N GLU A 29 -12.42 -4.59 -5.20
CA GLU A 29 -13.48 -4.83 -4.22
C GLU A 29 -12.90 -5.02 -2.81
N ILE A 30 -11.80 -5.77 -2.65
CA ILE A 30 -11.19 -5.95 -1.33
C ILE A 30 -10.54 -4.65 -0.83
N ILE A 31 -9.98 -3.83 -1.71
CA ILE A 31 -9.46 -2.50 -1.35
C ILE A 31 -10.60 -1.54 -1.01
N LEU A 32 -11.73 -1.60 -1.72
CA LEU A 32 -12.93 -0.87 -1.35
C LEU A 32 -13.39 -1.25 0.07
N SER A 33 -13.33 -2.54 0.42
CA SER A 33 -13.68 -3.00 1.78
C SER A 33 -12.75 -2.41 2.87
N GLN A 34 -11.46 -2.15 2.57
CA GLN A 34 -10.59 -1.41 3.50
C GLN A 34 -11.08 0.02 3.73
N ALA A 35 -11.42 0.72 2.65
CA ALA A 35 -11.93 2.09 2.72
C ALA A 35 -13.27 2.16 3.49
N GLU A 36 -14.18 1.23 3.22
CA GLU A 36 -15.45 1.07 3.94
C GLU A 36 -15.22 0.83 5.44
N ALA A 37 -14.31 -0.09 5.78
CA ALA A 37 -13.97 -0.42 7.17
C ALA A 37 -13.35 0.76 7.93
N MET A 38 -12.58 1.60 7.26
CA MET A 38 -12.05 2.86 7.82
C MET A 38 -13.08 3.99 7.82
N GLY A 39 -14.12 3.88 6.97
CA GLY A 39 -15.11 4.94 6.78
C GLY A 39 -14.55 6.14 6.02
N ILE A 40 -13.57 5.93 5.16
CA ILE A 40 -12.92 6.95 4.34
C ILE A 40 -13.28 6.66 2.88
N PRO A 41 -13.83 7.62 2.12
CA PRO A 41 -14.10 7.42 0.70
C PRO A 41 -12.81 7.14 -0.09
N ILE A 42 -12.93 6.36 -1.16
CA ILE A 42 -11.81 5.98 -2.00
C ILE A 42 -12.10 6.32 -3.47
N LEU A 43 -11.14 6.96 -4.12
CA LEU A 43 -11.11 7.10 -5.58
C LEU A 43 -10.19 6.01 -6.17
N GLN A 44 -10.74 5.20 -7.06
CA GLN A 44 -9.99 4.14 -7.74
C GLN A 44 -9.88 4.46 -9.23
N LYS A 45 -8.66 4.62 -9.74
CA LYS A 45 -8.37 5.01 -11.14
C LYS A 45 -7.54 3.93 -11.83
N GLY A 46 -8.02 3.45 -12.98
CA GLY A 46 -7.27 2.50 -13.82
C GLY A 46 -6.25 3.19 -14.70
N ALA A 47 -5.05 2.62 -14.87
CA ALA A 47 -4.02 3.13 -15.75
C ALA A 47 -3.10 2.04 -16.28
N SER A 48 -2.58 2.20 -17.50
CA SER A 48 -1.41 1.47 -17.99
C SER A 48 -0.11 2.04 -17.37
N TRP A 49 1.04 1.41 -17.63
CA TRP A 49 2.31 2.01 -17.21
C TRP A 49 2.62 3.32 -17.97
N GLY A 50 2.27 3.38 -19.25
CA GLY A 50 2.51 4.56 -20.09
C GLY A 50 1.61 5.73 -19.76
N SER A 51 0.42 5.52 -19.18
CA SER A 51 -0.56 6.54 -18.82
C SER A 51 -0.68 6.77 -17.29
N TYR A 52 0.23 6.16 -16.50
CA TYR A 52 0.11 6.21 -15.04
C TYR A 52 0.13 7.63 -14.47
N GLU A 53 1.11 8.43 -14.87
CA GLU A 53 1.25 9.80 -14.36
C GLU A 53 0.06 10.68 -14.76
N GLU A 54 -0.40 10.56 -16.00
CA GLU A 54 -1.56 11.30 -16.49
C GLU A 54 -2.83 10.93 -15.69
N ALA A 55 -3.10 9.62 -15.56
CA ALA A 55 -4.25 9.15 -14.78
C ALA A 55 -4.16 9.53 -13.30
N PHE A 56 -2.96 9.55 -12.72
CA PHE A 56 -2.74 10.03 -11.36
C PHE A 56 -3.05 11.53 -11.23
N LYS A 57 -2.56 12.35 -12.16
CA LYS A 57 -2.83 13.79 -12.18
C LYS A 57 -4.32 14.10 -12.35
N GLU A 58 -5.03 13.36 -13.22
CA GLU A 58 -6.47 13.46 -13.35
C GLU A 58 -7.19 13.16 -12.03
N ALA A 59 -6.84 12.04 -11.37
CA ALA A 59 -7.43 11.64 -10.10
C ALA A 59 -7.18 12.68 -8.98
N VAL A 60 -5.95 13.21 -8.88
CA VAL A 60 -5.63 14.26 -7.92
C VAL A 60 -6.36 15.55 -8.23
N SER A 61 -6.50 15.92 -9.50
CA SER A 61 -7.27 17.12 -9.93
C SER A 61 -8.76 16.99 -9.57
N GLU A 62 -9.34 15.79 -9.69
CA GLU A 62 -10.70 15.50 -9.26
C GLU A 62 -10.86 15.67 -7.74
N LEU A 63 -9.90 15.18 -6.94
CA LEU A 63 -9.89 15.34 -5.49
C LEU A 63 -9.63 16.80 -5.08
N LYS A 64 -8.75 17.52 -5.79
CA LYS A 64 -8.49 18.95 -5.56
C LYS A 64 -9.77 19.78 -5.76
N ALA A 65 -10.59 19.45 -6.76
CA ALA A 65 -11.89 20.10 -6.96
C ALA A 65 -12.89 19.88 -5.80
N GLN A 66 -12.64 18.86 -4.96
CA GLN A 66 -13.39 18.57 -3.74
C GLN A 66 -12.75 19.18 -2.47
N GLY A 67 -11.73 20.04 -2.64
CA GLY A 67 -11.07 20.73 -1.53
C GLY A 67 -9.83 20.04 -0.97
N ILE A 68 -9.38 18.93 -1.56
CA ILE A 68 -8.15 18.27 -1.14
C ILE A 68 -6.95 19.11 -1.59
N ASN A 69 -6.07 19.46 -0.69
CA ASN A 69 -4.91 20.32 -0.92
C ASN A 69 -3.56 19.67 -0.56
N ALA A 70 -3.59 18.42 -0.11
CA ALA A 70 -2.40 17.68 0.31
C ALA A 70 -2.50 16.19 -0.04
N GLY A 71 -1.35 15.55 -0.30
CA GLY A 71 -1.22 14.10 -0.47
C GLY A 71 -0.23 13.53 0.54
N VAL A 72 -0.55 12.37 1.11
CA VAL A 72 0.35 11.63 2.02
C VAL A 72 0.88 10.41 1.28
N PHE A 73 2.20 10.25 1.27
CA PHE A 73 2.91 9.19 0.57
C PHE A 73 3.75 8.38 1.56
N GLY A 74 3.80 7.07 1.36
CA GLY A 74 4.46 6.14 2.27
C GLY A 74 5.91 5.83 1.92
N ASP A 75 6.51 6.53 0.98
CA ASP A 75 7.89 6.30 0.54
C ASP A 75 8.90 6.55 1.67
N ILE A 76 9.90 5.66 1.78
CA ILE A 76 10.85 5.68 2.90
C ILE A 76 12.19 6.30 2.50
N ASP A 77 12.83 5.88 1.37
CA ASP A 77 14.16 6.39 0.99
C ASP A 77 14.50 6.20 -0.50
N VAL A 78 13.53 5.91 -1.35
CA VAL A 78 13.77 5.83 -2.81
C VAL A 78 13.69 7.23 -3.41
N GLU A 79 14.86 7.86 -3.66
CA GLU A 79 14.93 9.25 -4.13
C GLU A 79 14.17 9.51 -5.43
N GLU A 80 14.13 8.54 -6.35
CA GLU A 80 13.39 8.65 -7.59
C GLU A 80 11.88 8.77 -7.34
N HIS A 81 11.37 8.05 -6.34
CA HIS A 81 9.96 8.14 -5.95
C HIS A 81 9.65 9.50 -5.34
N ARG A 82 10.49 9.96 -4.42
CA ARG A 82 10.36 11.29 -3.82
C ARG A 82 10.40 12.40 -4.86
N ALA A 83 11.39 12.38 -5.75
CA ALA A 83 11.52 13.38 -6.81
C ALA A 83 10.27 13.41 -7.71
N TRP A 84 9.71 12.23 -8.03
CA TRP A 84 8.46 12.13 -8.78
C TRP A 84 7.28 12.74 -8.01
N VAL A 85 7.13 12.37 -6.73
CA VAL A 85 6.05 12.88 -5.86
C VAL A 85 6.13 14.40 -5.74
N GLU A 86 7.31 14.96 -5.42
CA GLU A 86 7.50 16.40 -5.26
C GLU A 86 7.22 17.16 -6.56
N ARG A 87 7.68 16.65 -7.71
CA ARG A 87 7.42 17.25 -9.02
C ARG A 87 5.94 17.24 -9.37
N VAL A 88 5.30 16.07 -9.31
CA VAL A 88 3.89 15.90 -9.71
C VAL A 88 2.96 16.68 -8.78
N CYS A 89 3.21 16.66 -7.48
CA CYS A 89 2.45 17.46 -6.52
C CYS A 89 2.66 18.97 -6.75
N GLY A 90 3.89 19.39 -7.08
CA GLY A 90 4.18 20.79 -7.43
C GLY A 90 3.43 21.26 -8.69
N GLU A 91 3.39 20.44 -9.74
CA GLU A 91 2.63 20.73 -10.97
C GLU A 91 1.11 20.87 -10.71
N LEU A 92 0.60 20.12 -9.72
CA LEU A 92 -0.81 20.13 -9.32
C LEU A 92 -1.12 21.14 -8.21
N GLU A 93 -0.12 21.83 -7.68
CA GLU A 93 -0.23 22.74 -6.52
C GLU A 93 -0.89 22.04 -5.32
N VAL A 94 -0.48 20.80 -5.04
CA VAL A 94 -0.87 19.98 -3.89
C VAL A 94 0.35 19.77 -3.02
N LYS A 95 0.21 19.92 -1.70
CA LYS A 95 1.34 19.75 -0.78
C LYS A 95 1.65 18.27 -0.55
N PRO A 96 2.85 17.77 -0.86
CA PRO A 96 3.23 16.41 -0.51
C PRO A 96 3.66 16.30 0.95
N PHE A 97 3.29 15.21 1.61
CA PHE A 97 3.78 14.79 2.92
C PHE A 97 4.35 13.39 2.81
N LEU A 98 5.60 13.20 3.21
CA LEU A 98 6.29 11.92 3.28
C LEU A 98 6.69 11.63 4.74
N PRO A 99 5.75 11.23 5.61
CA PRO A 99 5.99 11.13 7.06
C PRO A 99 6.94 10.01 7.44
N LEU A 100 7.21 9.06 6.54
CA LEU A 100 8.11 7.93 6.76
C LEU A 100 9.51 8.15 6.16
N TRP A 101 9.73 9.33 5.53
CA TRP A 101 10.97 9.61 4.82
C TRP A 101 12.20 9.53 5.74
N LEU A 102 13.18 8.72 5.35
CA LEU A 102 14.42 8.41 6.09
C LEU A 102 14.19 7.82 7.50
N CYS A 103 13.02 7.29 7.79
CA CYS A 103 12.79 6.57 9.04
C CYS A 103 13.47 5.20 9.02
N ASP A 104 13.92 4.75 10.20
CA ASP A 104 14.50 3.42 10.36
C ASP A 104 13.43 2.32 10.18
N ARG A 105 13.72 1.37 9.28
CA ARG A 105 12.77 0.33 8.87
C ARG A 105 12.34 -0.60 10.00
N GLU A 106 13.27 -0.99 10.86
CA GLU A 106 12.94 -1.84 12.00
C GLU A 106 12.03 -1.11 12.98
N SER A 107 12.28 0.17 13.20
CA SER A 107 11.45 1.04 14.03
C SER A 107 10.06 1.23 13.44
N LEU A 108 9.93 1.42 12.12
CA LEU A 108 8.64 1.51 11.42
C LEU A 108 7.84 0.22 11.56
N MET A 109 8.46 -0.94 11.36
CA MET A 109 7.79 -2.22 11.52
C MET A 109 7.31 -2.45 12.96
N LYS A 110 8.15 -2.13 13.95
CA LYS A 110 7.76 -2.19 15.36
C LYS A 110 6.63 -1.23 15.70
N GLU A 111 6.66 0.01 15.16
CA GLU A 111 5.58 0.99 15.35
C GLU A 111 4.27 0.48 14.74
N PHE A 112 4.31 -0.08 13.52
CA PHE A 112 3.15 -0.69 12.86
C PHE A 112 2.51 -1.80 13.71
N ILE A 113 3.33 -2.75 14.18
CA ILE A 113 2.86 -3.87 15.00
C ILE A 113 2.32 -3.38 16.35
N ASN A 114 3.07 -2.51 17.06
CA ASN A 114 2.68 -1.98 18.36
C ASN A 114 1.44 -1.08 18.32
N ALA A 115 1.22 -0.38 17.20
CA ALA A 115 0.01 0.39 16.99
C ALA A 115 -1.25 -0.48 16.81
N GLY A 116 -1.09 -1.81 16.69
CA GLY A 116 -2.18 -2.76 16.55
C GLY A 116 -2.71 -2.92 15.13
N PHE A 117 -1.95 -2.51 14.11
CA PHE A 117 -2.26 -2.85 12.74
C PHE A 117 -2.08 -4.35 12.51
N LYS A 118 -2.97 -4.92 11.71
CA LYS A 118 -2.92 -6.32 11.27
C LYS A 118 -2.88 -6.38 9.76
N ALA A 119 -1.90 -7.08 9.24
CA ALA A 119 -1.70 -7.28 7.82
C ALA A 119 -1.23 -8.70 7.53
N ILE A 120 -1.54 -9.18 6.33
CA ILE A 120 -0.98 -10.43 5.79
C ILE A 120 -0.15 -10.14 4.55
N VAL A 121 0.83 -10.97 4.27
CA VAL A 121 1.59 -10.95 3.01
C VAL A 121 0.70 -11.46 1.89
N CYS A 122 0.44 -10.64 0.86
CA CYS A 122 -0.41 -10.99 -0.28
C CYS A 122 0.37 -11.23 -1.58
N ALA A 123 1.60 -10.74 -1.67
CA ALA A 123 2.47 -10.99 -2.81
C ALA A 123 3.94 -11.02 -2.37
N VAL A 124 4.76 -11.83 -3.04
CA VAL A 124 6.21 -11.90 -2.83
C VAL A 124 6.94 -11.96 -4.17
N ASN A 125 8.13 -11.38 -4.21
CA ASN A 125 9.04 -11.49 -5.35
C ASN A 125 9.87 -12.78 -5.19
N ALA A 126 9.78 -13.67 -6.19
CA ALA A 126 10.41 -14.99 -6.16
C ALA A 126 11.96 -14.96 -6.08
N ASN A 127 12.59 -13.80 -6.34
CA ASN A 127 14.03 -13.64 -6.14
C ASN A 127 14.43 -13.55 -4.65
N TYR A 128 13.49 -13.24 -3.76
CA TYR A 128 13.74 -12.96 -2.35
C TYR A 128 13.01 -13.91 -1.42
N LEU A 129 11.74 -14.20 -1.70
CA LEU A 129 10.85 -14.95 -0.82
C LEU A 129 10.05 -16.00 -1.61
N GLY A 130 9.89 -17.17 -1.02
CA GLY A 130 9.06 -18.24 -1.57
C GLY A 130 7.57 -18.07 -1.26
N PRO A 131 6.71 -18.94 -1.86
CA PRO A 131 5.26 -18.88 -1.65
C PRO A 131 4.82 -19.19 -0.21
N GLU A 132 5.66 -19.79 0.61
CA GLU A 132 5.42 -20.08 2.04
C GLU A 132 5.28 -18.80 2.90
N TRP A 133 5.68 -17.65 2.38
CA TRP A 133 5.50 -16.36 3.03
C TRP A 133 4.11 -15.75 2.80
N LEU A 134 3.37 -16.25 1.81
CA LEU A 134 2.03 -15.77 1.52
C LEU A 134 1.03 -16.14 2.62
N GLY A 135 0.15 -15.22 2.97
CA GLY A 135 -0.85 -15.39 4.02
C GLY A 135 -0.31 -15.24 5.44
N ARG A 136 1.01 -15.09 5.61
CA ARG A 136 1.60 -14.86 6.93
C ARG A 136 1.24 -13.49 7.47
N GLU A 137 0.94 -13.43 8.75
CA GLU A 137 0.65 -12.17 9.45
C GLU A 137 1.94 -11.39 9.71
N VAL A 138 1.87 -10.07 9.51
CA VAL A 138 2.96 -9.14 9.84
C VAL A 138 2.94 -8.89 11.35
N ASN A 139 3.77 -9.63 12.07
CA ASN A 139 3.92 -9.57 13.53
C ASN A 139 5.42 -9.61 13.92
N PHE A 140 5.73 -9.66 15.19
CA PHE A 140 7.12 -9.72 15.66
C PHE A 140 7.88 -10.96 15.19
N GLU A 141 7.21 -12.11 15.07
CA GLU A 141 7.83 -13.35 14.55
C GLU A 141 8.23 -13.17 13.07
N PHE A 142 7.32 -12.61 12.25
CA PHE A 142 7.59 -12.26 10.87
C PHE A 142 8.81 -11.33 10.75
N LEU A 143 8.86 -10.26 11.56
CA LEU A 143 9.98 -9.32 11.58
C LEU A 143 11.31 -10.00 11.92
N GLU A 144 11.34 -10.85 12.96
CA GLU A 144 12.56 -11.55 13.36
C GLU A 144 13.01 -12.56 12.31
N GLU A 145 12.10 -13.19 11.58
CA GLU A 145 12.46 -14.08 10.48
C GLU A 145 13.02 -13.32 9.27
N LEU A 146 12.44 -12.18 8.89
CA LEU A 146 13.00 -11.31 7.84
C LEU A 146 14.43 -10.85 8.20
N LYS A 147 14.65 -10.47 9.46
CA LYS A 147 15.98 -10.09 9.96
C LYS A 147 16.99 -11.22 9.81
N LYS A 148 16.61 -12.46 10.09
CA LYS A 148 17.48 -13.65 9.93
C LYS A 148 17.86 -13.89 8.48
N LEU A 149 16.99 -13.57 7.50
CA LEU A 149 17.31 -13.69 6.08
C LEU A 149 18.39 -12.69 5.66
N GLY A 150 18.36 -11.46 6.20
CA GLY A 150 19.36 -10.41 5.96
C GLY A 150 19.45 -9.89 4.51
N THR A 151 18.63 -10.41 3.61
CA THR A 151 18.61 -10.08 2.16
C THR A 151 17.34 -9.38 1.71
N VAL A 152 16.35 -9.28 2.60
CA VAL A 152 15.04 -8.69 2.35
C VAL A 152 14.91 -7.39 3.11
N ASP A 153 14.42 -6.35 2.45
CA ASP A 153 14.07 -5.10 3.11
C ASP A 153 12.92 -5.34 4.11
N LEU A 154 13.08 -4.88 5.35
CA LEU A 154 12.11 -5.13 6.41
C LEU A 154 10.73 -4.54 6.12
N CYS A 155 10.66 -3.45 5.33
CA CYS A 155 9.41 -2.82 4.91
C CYS A 155 8.97 -3.21 3.48
N GLY A 156 9.77 -4.02 2.77
CA GLY A 156 9.49 -4.42 1.39
C GLY A 156 9.54 -3.27 0.37
N GLU A 157 10.30 -2.20 0.66
CA GLU A 157 10.33 -0.96 -0.11
C GLU A 157 10.81 -1.16 -1.55
N LYS A 158 11.65 -2.16 -1.78
CA LYS A 158 12.15 -2.52 -3.12
C LYS A 158 11.27 -3.56 -3.84
N GLY A 159 10.07 -3.84 -3.31
CA GLY A 159 9.10 -4.74 -3.89
C GLY A 159 9.37 -6.22 -3.64
N GLU A 160 10.06 -6.55 -2.54
CA GLU A 160 10.32 -7.92 -2.10
C GLU A 160 9.03 -8.62 -1.69
N TYR A 161 8.13 -7.90 -1.03
CA TYR A 161 6.80 -8.38 -0.69
C TYR A 161 5.78 -7.23 -0.65
N HIS A 162 4.50 -7.57 -0.67
CA HIS A 162 3.39 -6.65 -0.48
C HIS A 162 2.39 -7.22 0.52
N THR A 163 1.69 -6.35 1.22
CA THR A 163 0.77 -6.71 2.29
C THR A 163 -0.65 -6.24 2.03
N PHE A 164 -1.59 -6.90 2.68
CA PHE A 164 -2.99 -6.50 2.80
C PHE A 164 -3.28 -6.20 4.27
N VAL A 165 -3.49 -4.93 4.60
CA VAL A 165 -3.89 -4.49 5.95
C VAL A 165 -5.38 -4.71 6.10
N TYR A 166 -5.79 -5.52 7.09
CA TYR A 166 -7.19 -5.87 7.27
C TYR A 166 -7.80 -5.34 8.59
N ASP A 167 -6.97 -4.79 9.49
CA ASP A 167 -7.41 -4.20 10.75
C ASP A 167 -6.37 -3.21 11.28
N GLY A 168 -6.79 -2.31 12.18
CA GLY A 168 -5.90 -1.35 12.82
C GLY A 168 -6.66 -0.24 13.54
N PRO A 169 -5.96 0.70 14.18
CA PRO A 169 -6.57 1.72 15.06
C PRO A 169 -7.53 2.68 14.33
N PHE A 170 -7.46 2.76 13.00
CA PHE A 170 -8.36 3.61 12.19
C PHE A 170 -9.53 2.84 11.58
N PHE A 171 -9.56 1.52 11.75
CA PHE A 171 -10.65 0.68 11.26
C PHE A 171 -11.82 0.70 12.25
N LYS A 172 -13.03 0.92 11.77
CA LYS A 172 -14.27 0.81 12.57
C LYS A 172 -14.58 -0.65 12.90
N HIS A 173 -14.14 -1.55 12.03
CA HIS A 173 -14.23 -3.01 12.18
C HIS A 173 -13.18 -3.66 11.25
N PRO A 174 -12.71 -4.85 11.58
CA PRO A 174 -11.83 -5.61 10.68
C PRO A 174 -12.47 -5.88 9.33
N VAL A 175 -11.68 -5.87 8.26
CA VAL A 175 -12.14 -6.34 6.94
C VAL A 175 -12.28 -7.85 6.99
N LYS A 176 -13.47 -8.36 6.67
CA LYS A 176 -13.71 -9.80 6.50
C LYS A 176 -13.18 -10.24 5.14
N PHE A 177 -12.36 -11.27 5.13
CA PHE A 177 -11.77 -11.82 3.90
C PHE A 177 -11.59 -13.33 3.98
N THR A 178 -11.43 -13.96 2.82
CA THR A 178 -11.00 -15.35 2.67
C THR A 178 -9.79 -15.43 1.76
N LEU A 179 -8.90 -16.38 2.05
CA LEU A 179 -7.75 -16.66 1.19
C LEU A 179 -8.12 -17.72 0.16
N GLY A 180 -7.77 -17.44 -1.10
CA GLY A 180 -7.98 -18.36 -2.21
C GLY A 180 -6.68 -19.06 -2.64
N LYS A 181 -6.53 -19.25 -3.93
CA LYS A 181 -5.38 -19.98 -4.51
C LYS A 181 -4.11 -19.14 -4.52
N VAL A 182 -2.98 -19.82 -4.37
CA VAL A 182 -1.66 -19.25 -4.68
C VAL A 182 -1.40 -19.43 -6.18
N TYR A 183 -0.91 -18.37 -6.83
CA TYR A 183 -0.52 -18.40 -8.23
C TYR A 183 0.75 -17.59 -8.48
N SER A 184 1.43 -17.87 -9.59
CA SER A 184 2.64 -17.14 -9.98
C SER A 184 2.40 -16.34 -11.27
N LYS A 185 2.99 -15.15 -11.34
CA LYS A 185 3.00 -14.30 -12.54
C LYS A 185 4.20 -13.34 -12.51
N ASN A 186 4.93 -13.23 -13.60
CA ASN A 186 6.04 -12.28 -13.75
C ASN A 186 7.06 -12.36 -12.59
N ASN A 187 7.53 -13.55 -12.27
CA ASN A 187 8.48 -13.81 -11.18
C ASN A 187 8.02 -13.37 -9.80
N LYS A 188 6.71 -13.34 -9.59
CA LYS A 188 6.09 -13.07 -8.28
C LYS A 188 5.09 -14.17 -7.95
N PHE A 189 4.96 -14.49 -6.67
CA PHE A 189 3.86 -15.29 -6.17
C PHE A 189 2.82 -14.39 -5.52
N PHE A 190 1.55 -14.76 -5.65
CA PHE A 190 0.40 -14.05 -5.12
C PHE A 190 -0.52 -15.03 -4.42
N ILE A 191 -1.22 -14.58 -3.40
CA ILE A 191 -2.38 -15.29 -2.85
C ILE A 191 -3.64 -14.47 -3.15
N GLU A 192 -4.69 -15.16 -3.61
CA GLU A 192 -5.98 -14.51 -3.79
C GLU A 192 -6.57 -14.10 -2.45
N VAL A 193 -7.07 -12.87 -2.37
CA VAL A 193 -7.75 -12.33 -1.20
C VAL A 193 -9.13 -11.88 -1.64
N TRP A 194 -10.17 -12.54 -1.16
CA TRP A 194 -11.56 -12.29 -1.51
C TRP A 194 -12.30 -11.64 -0.36
N ARG A 195 -13.24 -10.76 -0.68
CA ARG A 195 -14.17 -10.22 0.30
C ARG A 195 -14.98 -11.37 0.91
N GLY A 196 -15.01 -11.45 2.25
CA GLY A 196 -15.74 -12.43 3.04
C GLY A 196 -17.22 -12.06 3.20
#